data_ef75c35255acf56e2b75e868d545ef13
#
_entry.id   ef75c35255acf56e2b75e868d545ef13
#
_cell.length_a   1.000
_cell.length_b   1.000
_cell.length_c   1.000
_cell.angle_alpha   90.00
_cell.angle_beta   90.00
_cell.angle_gamma   90.00
#
_symmetry.space_group_name_H-M   'P 1'
#
loop_
_entity.id
_entity.type
_entity.pdbx_description
1 polymer ?
#
loop_
_entity_poly.entity_id
_entity_poly.type
_entity_poly.pdbx_seq_one_letter_code
_entity_poly.pdbx_strand_id
1 'polypeptide(L)'
;MLARIALLSIALLLTAGAASAQSVQSLGDFRDWAAYSASEGAGVVCFAMSKPTDVQPPVDGYTQAYLYMTHRPAENILNEINLVAGFDFAPDQPATLSVGGQTFDLFTQKDAAWLLDASRNDDLAGAIRAGSSLVVKGTTDKGILVTETFSLSGATAASRAIGGC
;
A
#
# COMPACT_ATOMS: atom_id res chain seq x y z
N MET A 1 53.22 -54.93 -9.97
CA MET A 1 51.99 -54.67 -9.21
C MET A 1 51.56 -53.23 -9.50
N LEU A 2 50.59 -53.06 -10.39
CA LEU A 2 50.11 -51.75 -10.85
C LEU A 2 48.84 -51.39 -10.09
N ALA A 3 48.91 -50.36 -9.25
CA ALA A 3 47.77 -49.81 -8.52
C ALA A 3 46.99 -48.88 -9.44
N ARG A 4 45.71 -49.22 -9.77
CA ARG A 4 44.79 -48.38 -10.51
C ARG A 4 44.11 -47.41 -9.52
N ILE A 5 44.38 -46.12 -9.66
CA ILE A 5 43.69 -45.05 -8.96
C ILE A 5 42.47 -44.64 -9.79
N ALA A 6 41.26 -44.93 -9.29
CA ALA A 6 40.01 -44.52 -9.89
C ALA A 6 39.69 -43.12 -9.37
N LEU A 7 39.73 -42.13 -10.25
CA LEU A 7 39.24 -40.75 -10.01
C LEU A 7 37.71 -40.72 -10.10
N LEU A 8 37.02 -40.58 -8.96
CA LEU A 8 35.60 -40.32 -8.90
C LEU A 8 35.39 -38.80 -9.09
N SER A 9 34.94 -38.41 -10.25
CA SER A 9 34.50 -37.04 -10.55
C SER A 9 33.06 -36.83 -10.02
N ILE A 10 32.91 -36.13 -8.90
CA ILE A 10 31.59 -35.69 -8.40
C ILE A 10 31.18 -34.47 -9.16
N ALA A 11 30.21 -34.63 -10.05
CA ALA A 11 29.55 -33.50 -10.74
C ALA A 11 28.55 -32.86 -9.77
N LEU A 12 28.89 -31.68 -9.26
CA LEU A 12 28.01 -30.85 -8.44
C LEU A 12 26.98 -30.17 -9.35
N LEU A 13 25.75 -30.69 -9.41
CA LEU A 13 24.61 -30.08 -10.10
C LEU A 13 24.15 -28.85 -9.30
N LEU A 14 24.54 -27.67 -9.74
CA LEU A 14 23.98 -26.40 -9.30
C LEU A 14 22.56 -26.28 -9.84
N THR A 15 21.55 -26.58 -9.02
CA THR A 15 20.17 -26.23 -9.31
C THR A 15 20.01 -24.72 -9.13
N ALA A 16 20.05 -23.98 -10.23
CA ALA A 16 19.64 -22.57 -10.24
C ALA A 16 18.13 -22.49 -9.94
N GLY A 17 17.75 -22.15 -8.71
CA GLY A 17 16.38 -21.82 -8.35
C GLY A 17 15.96 -20.60 -9.16
N ALA A 18 14.94 -20.73 -9.99
CA ALA A 18 14.32 -19.60 -10.66
C ALA A 18 13.66 -18.71 -9.59
N ALA A 19 14.28 -17.58 -9.29
CA ALA A 19 13.61 -16.52 -8.52
C ALA A 19 12.46 -16.00 -9.38
N SER A 20 11.22 -16.28 -8.96
CA SER A 20 10.03 -15.66 -9.58
C SER A 20 10.10 -14.18 -9.29
N ALA A 21 10.45 -13.37 -10.29
CA ALA A 21 10.35 -11.92 -10.20
C ALA A 21 8.86 -11.57 -10.05
N GLN A 22 8.51 -10.91 -8.96
CA GLN A 22 7.17 -10.31 -8.80
C GLN A 22 6.97 -9.32 -9.94
N SER A 23 6.04 -9.62 -10.85
CA SER A 23 5.72 -8.71 -11.95
C SER A 23 4.60 -7.78 -11.52
N VAL A 24 4.90 -6.49 -11.38
CA VAL A 24 3.89 -5.44 -11.23
C VAL A 24 3.48 -4.97 -12.62
N GLN A 25 2.18 -4.99 -12.90
CA GLN A 25 1.60 -4.52 -14.15
C GLN A 25 0.77 -3.26 -13.89
N SER A 26 0.93 -2.24 -14.72
CA SER A 26 0.06 -1.06 -14.69
C SER A 26 -1.30 -1.42 -15.28
N LEU A 27 -2.36 -1.07 -14.55
CA LEU A 27 -3.75 -1.12 -15.03
C LEU A 27 -4.21 0.23 -15.57
N GLY A 28 -3.43 1.29 -15.34
CA GLY A 28 -3.64 2.62 -15.89
C GLY A 28 -3.41 3.75 -14.90
N ASP A 29 -3.32 4.96 -15.47
CA ASP A 29 -3.24 6.22 -14.74
C ASP A 29 -4.59 6.95 -14.86
N PHE A 30 -5.12 7.43 -13.74
CA PHE A 30 -6.44 8.02 -13.61
C PHE A 30 -6.32 9.37 -12.88
N ARG A 31 -5.83 10.39 -13.55
CA ARG A 31 -5.55 11.74 -12.98
C ARG A 31 -4.57 11.66 -11.81
N ASP A 32 -5.04 11.84 -10.56
CA ASP A 32 -4.21 11.83 -9.36
C ASP A 32 -4.06 10.42 -8.74
N TRP A 33 -4.58 9.40 -9.44
CA TRP A 33 -4.52 8.00 -9.04
C TRP A 33 -3.88 7.13 -10.11
N ALA A 34 -3.17 6.09 -9.69
CA ALA A 34 -2.66 5.03 -10.56
C ALA A 34 -3.12 3.67 -10.02
N ALA A 35 -3.37 2.71 -10.92
CA ALA A 35 -3.78 1.36 -10.56
C ALA A 35 -2.81 0.32 -11.11
N TYR A 36 -2.60 -0.73 -10.33
CA TYR A 36 -1.64 -1.80 -10.60
C TYR A 36 -2.19 -3.15 -10.22
N SER A 37 -1.66 -4.20 -10.84
CA SER A 37 -1.76 -5.58 -10.36
C SER A 37 -0.37 -6.15 -10.13
N ALA A 38 -0.25 -7.03 -9.13
CA ALA A 38 0.97 -7.74 -8.82
C ALA A 38 0.64 -9.20 -8.49
N SER A 39 1.57 -10.11 -8.82
CA SER A 39 1.48 -11.50 -8.35
C SER A 39 2.17 -11.58 -7.00
N GLU A 40 1.45 -12.01 -5.96
CA GLU A 40 1.98 -12.17 -4.61
C GLU A 40 1.62 -13.57 -4.09
N GLY A 41 2.65 -14.36 -3.75
CA GLY A 41 2.44 -15.73 -3.30
C GLY A 41 1.62 -16.55 -4.30
N ALA A 42 0.48 -17.07 -3.87
CA ALA A 42 -0.45 -17.88 -4.68
C ALA A 42 -1.57 -17.06 -5.33
N GLY A 43 -1.58 -15.73 -5.20
CA GLY A 43 -2.68 -14.88 -5.64
C GLY A 43 -2.26 -13.65 -6.43
N VAL A 44 -3.26 -12.92 -6.86
CA VAL A 44 -3.13 -11.60 -7.47
C VAL A 44 -3.54 -10.55 -6.44
N VAL A 45 -2.76 -9.48 -6.34
CA VAL A 45 -3.08 -8.28 -5.57
C VAL A 45 -3.28 -7.14 -6.55
N CYS A 46 -4.43 -6.47 -6.48
CA CYS A 46 -4.66 -5.26 -7.24
C CYS A 46 -4.77 -4.06 -6.29
N PHE A 47 -4.10 -2.99 -6.62
CA PHE A 47 -4.12 -1.80 -5.80
C PHE A 47 -4.16 -0.52 -6.63
N ALA A 48 -4.90 0.45 -6.12
CA ALA A 48 -4.87 1.82 -6.59
C ALA A 48 -4.15 2.67 -5.55
N MET A 49 -3.38 3.67 -6.00
CA MET A 49 -2.64 4.54 -5.11
C MET A 49 -2.67 5.99 -5.56
N SER A 50 -2.55 6.89 -4.60
CA SER A 50 -2.42 8.33 -4.80
C SER A 50 -1.36 8.91 -3.86
N LYS A 51 -0.82 10.06 -4.23
CA LYS A 51 0.12 10.85 -3.42
C LYS A 51 -0.60 12.04 -2.83
N PRO A 52 -0.17 12.56 -1.66
CA PRO A 52 -0.73 13.81 -1.15
C PRO A 52 -0.43 14.97 -2.09
N THR A 53 -1.39 15.86 -2.22
CA THR A 53 -1.25 17.14 -2.95
C THR A 53 -0.71 18.24 -2.05
N ASP A 54 -0.82 18.07 -0.73
CA ASP A 54 -0.32 19.01 0.29
C ASP A 54 0.04 18.28 1.58
N VAL A 55 1.11 18.73 2.25
CA VAL A 55 1.60 18.21 3.53
C VAL A 55 1.95 19.40 4.44
N GLN A 56 1.27 19.54 5.57
CA GLN A 56 1.43 20.65 6.49
C GLN A 56 1.53 20.19 7.95
N PRO A 57 2.51 20.74 8.71
CA PRO A 57 3.66 21.50 8.25
C PRO A 57 4.65 20.61 7.48
N PRO A 58 5.61 21.19 6.75
CA PRO A 58 6.74 20.42 6.20
C PRO A 58 7.50 19.72 7.33
N VAL A 59 7.86 18.46 7.14
CA VAL A 59 8.57 17.63 8.14
C VAL A 59 9.96 17.28 7.63
N ASP A 60 10.97 17.51 8.46
CA ASP A 60 12.35 17.14 8.15
C ASP A 60 12.46 15.60 8.03
N GLY A 61 13.05 15.13 6.93
CA GLY A 61 13.18 13.71 6.66
C GLY A 61 11.90 13.04 6.11
N TYR A 62 10.89 13.84 5.73
CA TYR A 62 9.70 13.34 5.06
C TYR A 62 10.06 12.58 3.78
N THR A 63 9.52 11.36 3.66
CA THR A 63 9.57 10.56 2.44
C THR A 63 8.24 10.67 1.69
N GLN A 64 8.14 10.08 0.51
CA GLN A 64 6.88 10.15 -0.24
C GLN A 64 5.78 9.33 0.43
N ALA A 65 4.68 9.99 0.82
CA ALA A 65 3.47 9.32 1.30
C ALA A 65 2.64 8.74 0.15
N TYR A 66 1.88 7.70 0.47
CA TYR A 66 0.95 7.04 -0.44
C TYR A 66 -0.30 6.58 0.29
N LEU A 67 -1.46 6.89 -0.28
CA LEU A 67 -2.74 6.31 0.10
C LEU A 67 -3.05 5.17 -0.87
N TYR A 68 -3.39 3.99 -0.33
CA TYR A 68 -3.69 2.79 -1.10
C TYR A 68 -5.14 2.34 -0.91
N MET A 69 -5.73 1.81 -1.96
CA MET A 69 -6.93 0.99 -1.95
C MET A 69 -6.55 -0.36 -2.57
N THR A 70 -6.67 -1.44 -1.82
CA THR A 70 -6.14 -2.76 -2.18
C THR A 70 -7.21 -3.83 -2.18
N HIS A 71 -7.13 -4.73 -3.17
CA HIS A 71 -7.91 -5.96 -3.28
C HIS A 71 -6.96 -7.15 -3.24
N ARG A 72 -7.23 -8.12 -2.36
CA ARG A 72 -6.59 -9.46 -2.30
C ARG A 72 -7.67 -10.53 -2.36
N PRO A 73 -8.18 -10.88 -3.56
CA PRO A 73 -9.31 -11.79 -3.69
C PRO A 73 -9.05 -13.19 -3.09
N ALA A 74 -7.81 -13.68 -3.20
CA ALA A 74 -7.41 -14.97 -2.60
C ALA A 74 -7.54 -15.02 -1.07
N GLU A 75 -7.50 -13.85 -0.42
CA GLU A 75 -7.62 -13.66 1.03
C GLU A 75 -9.05 -13.19 1.44
N ASN A 76 -9.96 -13.00 0.48
CA ASN A 76 -11.27 -12.37 0.65
C ASN A 76 -11.18 -10.92 1.19
N ILE A 77 -10.08 -10.22 0.90
CA ILE A 77 -9.87 -8.82 1.27
C ILE A 77 -10.23 -7.95 0.06
N LEU A 78 -11.24 -7.10 0.24
CA LEU A 78 -11.66 -6.11 -0.75
C LEU A 78 -11.70 -4.73 -0.10
N ASN A 79 -11.34 -3.71 -0.89
CA ASN A 79 -11.39 -2.30 -0.46
C ASN A 79 -10.57 -1.99 0.81
N GLU A 80 -9.50 -2.74 1.09
CA GLU A 80 -8.61 -2.39 2.20
C GLU A 80 -7.96 -1.05 1.91
N ILE A 81 -8.13 -0.11 2.85
CA ILE A 81 -7.52 1.23 2.76
C ILE A 81 -6.37 1.29 3.74
N ASN A 82 -5.18 1.64 3.23
CA ASN A 82 -4.02 1.90 4.06
C ASN A 82 -3.22 3.09 3.56
N LEU A 83 -2.48 3.69 4.47
CA LEU A 83 -1.59 4.82 4.23
C LEU A 83 -0.15 4.43 4.57
N VAL A 84 0.79 4.89 3.76
CA VAL A 84 2.19 5.09 4.14
C VAL A 84 2.39 6.60 4.24
N ALA A 85 2.67 7.11 5.45
CA ALA A 85 2.57 8.55 5.73
C ALA A 85 3.84 9.36 5.39
N GLY A 86 4.93 8.69 5.03
CA GLY A 86 6.20 9.38 4.77
C GLY A 86 6.93 9.87 6.02
N PHE A 87 6.40 9.60 7.20
CA PHE A 87 6.99 9.83 8.52
C PHE A 87 6.57 8.73 9.50
N ASP A 88 7.36 8.48 10.54
CA ASP A 88 6.98 7.55 11.60
C ASP A 88 5.96 8.20 12.54
N PHE A 89 4.84 7.52 12.77
CA PHE A 89 3.82 7.95 13.73
C PHE A 89 4.31 7.83 15.18
N ALA A 90 3.92 8.77 16.01
CA ALA A 90 4.10 8.66 17.46
C ALA A 90 3.30 7.46 18.00
N PRO A 91 3.90 6.60 18.83
CA PRO A 91 3.15 5.54 19.49
C PRO A 91 2.06 6.14 20.38
N ASP A 92 0.92 5.45 20.45
CA ASP A 92 -0.21 5.80 21.33
C ASP A 92 -0.85 7.18 21.07
N GLN A 93 -0.57 7.79 19.92
CA GLN A 93 -1.25 9.01 19.49
C GLN A 93 -2.33 8.68 18.43
N PRO A 94 -3.51 9.32 18.54
CA PRO A 94 -4.57 9.09 17.56
C PRO A 94 -4.15 9.61 16.18
N ALA A 95 -4.48 8.83 15.15
CA ALA A 95 -4.44 9.27 13.76
C ALA A 95 -5.83 9.12 13.16
N THR A 96 -6.21 10.01 12.25
CA THR A 96 -7.54 10.04 11.66
C THR A 96 -7.49 10.28 10.16
N LEU A 97 -8.50 9.76 9.46
CA LEU A 97 -8.76 10.01 8.05
C LEU A 97 -10.15 10.60 7.90
N SER A 98 -10.27 11.73 7.21
CA SER A 98 -11.55 12.41 7.00
C SER A 98 -11.85 12.58 5.52
N VAL A 99 -13.07 12.24 5.11
CA VAL A 99 -13.57 12.37 3.74
C VAL A 99 -15.08 12.55 3.74
N GLY A 100 -15.61 13.47 2.93
CA GLY A 100 -17.05 13.68 2.77
C GLY A 100 -17.80 14.00 4.08
N GLY A 101 -17.13 14.63 5.06
CA GLY A 101 -17.71 14.94 6.37
C GLY A 101 -17.72 13.75 7.36
N GLN A 102 -17.22 12.61 6.96
CA GLN A 102 -17.01 11.45 7.84
C GLN A 102 -15.56 11.40 8.32
N THR A 103 -15.37 10.91 9.57
CA THR A 103 -14.03 10.68 10.14
C THR A 103 -13.89 9.22 10.56
N PHE A 104 -12.73 8.67 10.29
CA PHE A 104 -12.35 7.30 10.55
C PHE A 104 -11.09 7.31 11.42
N ASP A 105 -11.09 6.54 12.50
CA ASP A 105 -9.91 6.34 13.33
C ASP A 105 -8.96 5.35 12.67
N LEU A 106 -7.67 5.61 12.81
CA LEU A 106 -6.61 4.80 12.24
C LEU A 106 -5.81 4.11 13.34
N PHE A 107 -5.45 2.85 13.09
CA PHE A 107 -4.38 2.13 13.77
C PHE A 107 -3.07 2.41 13.04
N THR A 108 -2.01 2.76 13.77
CA THR A 108 -0.71 3.11 13.21
C THR A 108 0.38 2.15 13.65
N GLN A 109 1.32 1.87 12.75
CA GLN A 109 2.53 1.10 13.03
C GLN A 109 3.69 1.64 12.19
N LYS A 110 4.68 2.25 12.84
CA LYS A 110 5.76 2.98 12.17
C LYS A 110 5.18 4.07 11.26
N ASP A 111 5.49 4.03 9.98
CA ASP A 111 5.01 4.94 8.93
C ASP A 111 3.69 4.53 8.27
N ALA A 112 3.15 3.37 8.64
CA ALA A 112 1.93 2.84 8.05
C ALA A 112 0.70 3.00 8.96
N ALA A 113 -0.48 3.17 8.34
CA ALA A 113 -1.76 3.27 9.03
C ALA A 113 -2.88 2.53 8.28
N TRP A 114 -3.79 1.93 9.03
CA TRP A 114 -4.98 1.21 8.55
C TRP A 114 -6.21 1.67 9.32
N LEU A 115 -7.41 1.37 8.84
CA LEU A 115 -8.60 1.58 9.65
C LEU A 115 -8.52 0.79 10.95
N LEU A 116 -8.80 1.45 12.08
CA LEU A 116 -8.91 0.79 13.38
C LEU A 116 -10.05 -0.25 13.39
N ASP A 117 -11.16 0.05 12.69
CA ASP A 117 -12.26 -0.87 12.44
C ASP A 117 -12.28 -1.27 10.96
N ALA A 118 -11.69 -2.43 10.65
CA ALA A 118 -11.58 -2.95 9.29
C ALA A 118 -12.96 -3.25 8.64
N SER A 119 -14.03 -3.42 9.42
CA SER A 119 -15.39 -3.62 8.88
C SER A 119 -15.92 -2.39 8.14
N ARG A 120 -15.31 -1.22 8.34
CA ARG A 120 -15.66 0.03 7.69
C ARG A 120 -14.87 0.33 6.41
N ASN A 121 -14.06 -0.60 5.92
CA ASN A 121 -13.32 -0.42 4.66
C ASN A 121 -14.25 -0.10 3.47
N ASP A 122 -15.38 -0.76 3.37
CA ASP A 122 -16.35 -0.51 2.29
C ASP A 122 -17.00 0.89 2.40
N ASP A 123 -17.30 1.34 3.62
CA ASP A 123 -17.83 2.70 3.87
C ASP A 123 -16.80 3.75 3.43
N LEU A 124 -15.54 3.58 3.85
CA LEU A 124 -14.46 4.49 3.48
C LEU A 124 -14.19 4.47 1.97
N ALA A 125 -14.13 3.30 1.35
CA ALA A 125 -13.96 3.19 -0.10
C ALA A 125 -15.12 3.85 -0.86
N GLY A 126 -16.35 3.72 -0.34
CA GLY A 126 -17.53 4.44 -0.86
C GLY A 126 -17.38 5.94 -0.76
N ALA A 127 -16.95 6.45 0.39
CA ALA A 127 -16.73 7.88 0.63
C ALA A 127 -15.58 8.44 -0.24
N ILE A 128 -14.51 7.67 -0.46
CA ILE A 128 -13.40 8.01 -1.37
C ILE A 128 -13.92 8.17 -2.81
N ARG A 129 -14.73 7.22 -3.29
CA ARG A 129 -15.31 7.30 -4.65
C ARG A 129 -16.27 8.46 -4.86
N ALA A 130 -16.93 8.91 -3.80
CA ALA A 130 -17.93 10.01 -3.85
C ALA A 130 -17.32 11.38 -3.52
N GLY A 131 -16.17 11.42 -2.85
CA GLY A 131 -15.54 12.65 -2.38
C GLY A 131 -14.69 13.36 -3.43
N SER A 132 -14.23 14.55 -3.08
CA SER A 132 -13.30 15.35 -3.89
C SER A 132 -11.89 15.41 -3.28
N SER A 133 -11.80 15.34 -1.95
CA SER A 133 -10.55 15.34 -1.19
C SER A 133 -10.67 14.48 0.05
N LEU A 134 -9.54 14.03 0.54
CA LEU A 134 -9.38 13.25 1.75
C LEU A 134 -8.25 13.88 2.56
N VAL A 135 -8.40 13.93 3.89
CA VAL A 135 -7.41 14.50 4.79
C VAL A 135 -7.02 13.45 5.83
N VAL A 136 -5.72 13.21 5.97
CA VAL A 136 -5.15 12.42 7.06
C VAL A 136 -4.50 13.36 8.06
N LYS A 137 -4.69 13.08 9.35
CA LYS A 137 -3.99 13.76 10.45
C LYS A 137 -3.32 12.72 11.32
N GLY A 138 -2.05 12.94 11.63
CA GLY A 138 -1.28 12.09 12.52
C GLY A 138 -0.13 12.83 13.15
N THR A 139 0.30 12.39 14.33
CA THR A 139 1.43 12.99 15.03
C THR A 139 2.69 12.17 14.73
N THR A 140 3.77 12.85 14.37
CA THR A 140 5.08 12.20 14.16
C THR A 140 5.68 11.72 15.48
N ASP A 141 6.64 10.81 15.42
CA ASP A 141 7.47 10.38 16.57
C ASP A 141 8.18 11.55 17.28
N LYS A 142 8.34 12.70 16.61
CA LYS A 142 8.88 13.95 17.14
C LYS A 142 7.81 14.88 17.73
N GLY A 143 6.55 14.44 17.77
CA GLY A 143 5.43 15.20 18.37
C GLY A 143 4.86 16.29 17.46
N ILE A 144 5.12 16.28 16.16
CA ILE A 144 4.58 17.25 15.21
C ILE A 144 3.27 16.70 14.63
N LEU A 145 2.16 17.44 14.79
CA LEU A 145 0.90 17.10 14.13
C LEU A 145 0.98 17.45 12.63
N VAL A 146 0.92 16.43 11.78
CA VAL A 146 0.97 16.56 10.33
C VAL A 146 -0.42 16.36 9.74
N THR A 147 -0.74 17.15 8.74
CA THR A 147 -1.95 17.03 7.92
C THR A 147 -1.54 16.77 6.48
N GLU A 148 -1.97 15.66 5.92
CA GLU A 148 -1.77 15.27 4.53
C GLU A 148 -3.11 15.34 3.79
N THR A 149 -3.13 16.04 2.66
CA THR A 149 -4.33 16.19 1.82
C THR A 149 -4.14 15.44 0.51
N PHE A 150 -5.10 14.58 0.18
CA PHE A 150 -5.11 13.80 -1.05
C PHE A 150 -6.25 14.25 -1.95
N SER A 151 -5.99 14.37 -3.24
CA SER A 151 -7.03 14.55 -4.25
C SER A 151 -7.72 13.21 -4.52
N LEU A 152 -9.06 13.22 -4.63
CA LEU A 152 -9.84 12.05 -5.01
C LEU A 152 -10.22 12.06 -6.50
N SER A 153 -9.64 13.01 -7.27
CA SER A 153 -9.82 13.06 -8.72
C SER A 153 -9.22 11.81 -9.38
N GLY A 154 -10.07 10.98 -9.96
CA GLY A 154 -9.67 9.71 -10.57
C GLY A 154 -9.88 8.47 -9.69
N ALA A 155 -10.13 8.63 -8.38
CA ALA A 155 -10.30 7.51 -7.45
C ALA A 155 -11.37 6.49 -7.89
N THR A 156 -12.51 6.97 -8.40
CA THR A 156 -13.58 6.10 -8.91
C THR A 156 -13.15 5.25 -10.11
N ALA A 157 -12.38 5.83 -11.03
CA ALA A 157 -11.89 5.10 -12.21
C ALA A 157 -10.80 4.09 -11.81
N ALA A 158 -9.87 4.48 -10.93
CA ALA A 158 -8.85 3.60 -10.38
C ALA A 158 -9.46 2.43 -9.58
N SER A 159 -10.47 2.71 -8.73
CA SER A 159 -11.23 1.67 -8.00
C SER A 159 -11.90 0.66 -8.93
N ARG A 160 -12.44 1.10 -10.07
CA ARG A 160 -13.01 0.20 -11.08
C ARG A 160 -11.94 -0.65 -11.74
N ALA A 161 -10.77 -0.09 -12.02
CA ALA A 161 -9.68 -0.83 -12.65
C ALA A 161 -9.19 -1.99 -11.77
N ILE A 162 -9.07 -1.78 -10.45
CA ILE A 162 -8.68 -2.84 -9.50
C ILE A 162 -9.83 -3.81 -9.21
N GLY A 163 -11.08 -3.43 -9.46
CA GLY A 163 -12.25 -4.30 -9.29
C GLY A 163 -12.31 -5.47 -10.27
N GLY A 164 -11.49 -5.46 -11.33
CA GLY A 164 -11.33 -6.55 -12.28
C GLY A 164 -10.39 -7.67 -11.80
N CYS A 165 -9.80 -7.52 -10.63
CA CYS A 165 -9.05 -8.58 -9.98
C CYS A 165 -9.98 -9.64 -9.42
#